data_4180c2bb86cb9fbdcdd36f7f30d0e7d5
#
_entry.id   4180c2bb86cb9fbdcdd36f7f30d0e7d5
#
_cell.length_a   1.000
_cell.length_b   1.000
_cell.length_c   1.000
_cell.angle_alpha   90.00
_cell.angle_beta   90.00
_cell.angle_gamma   90.00
#
_symmetry.space_group_name_H-M   'P 1'
#
loop_
_entity.id
_entity.type
_entity.pdbx_description
1 polymer ?
#
loop_
_entity_poly.entity_id
_entity_poly.type
_entity_poly.pdbx_seq_one_letter_code
_entity_poly.pdbx_strand_id
1 'polypeptide(L)'
;MKGIVFNWLEEIVTAEFDSDVWDELLVQAGSDGIYASFGSYPDLEVIQLVQATANRLAKTEAETWRWLGRRAAPLMAIHYPMVFAVANTLRDLLLDLELEMMNMAEVFPEFTVCEGDHQTLLVGYRSAINLCGLVEGLTLGAAEYFGDAIEIDRLKCANQEDETCLYRVRFLSSDNEPLDVDDSKFVLFL
;
A
#
# COMPACT_ATOMS: atom_id res chain seq x y z
N MET A 1 4.92 11.34 -8.18
CA MET A 1 4.67 9.87 -8.12
C MET A 1 5.57 9.13 -9.10
N LYS A 2 6.01 7.91 -8.77
CA LYS A 2 6.75 7.05 -9.70
C LYS A 2 5.81 6.41 -10.73
N GLY A 3 6.27 6.29 -11.99
CA GLY A 3 5.47 5.76 -13.09
C GLY A 3 4.97 4.34 -12.89
N ILE A 4 5.66 3.54 -12.08
CA ILE A 4 5.23 2.19 -11.75
C ILE A 4 3.83 2.12 -11.11
N VAL A 5 3.44 3.14 -10.33
CA VAL A 5 2.10 3.19 -9.72
C VAL A 5 1.02 3.37 -10.78
N PHE A 6 1.31 4.15 -11.83
CA PHE A 6 0.40 4.32 -12.97
C PHE A 6 0.28 3.02 -13.77
N ASN A 7 1.41 2.33 -14.00
CA ASN A 7 1.40 1.05 -14.72
C ASN A 7 0.62 -0.03 -13.96
N TRP A 8 0.71 -0.06 -12.62
CA TRP A 8 -0.15 -0.95 -11.81
C TRP A 8 -1.63 -0.58 -11.94
N LEU A 9 -1.96 0.71 -11.93
CA LEU A 9 -3.34 1.15 -12.08
C LEU A 9 -3.90 0.73 -13.45
N GLU A 10 -3.13 0.92 -14.53
CA GLU A 10 -3.47 0.48 -15.88
C GLU A 10 -3.72 -1.03 -15.94
N GLU A 11 -2.76 -1.83 -15.48
CA GLU A 11 -2.84 -3.30 -15.51
C GLU A 11 -4.05 -3.82 -14.71
N ILE A 12 -4.29 -3.23 -13.52
CA ILE A 12 -5.41 -3.60 -12.65
C ILE A 12 -6.75 -3.20 -13.27
N VAL A 13 -6.86 -1.98 -13.81
CA VAL A 13 -8.11 -1.51 -14.45
C VAL A 13 -8.40 -2.33 -15.70
N THR A 14 -7.40 -2.60 -16.53
CA THR A 14 -7.55 -3.40 -17.73
C THR A 14 -7.94 -4.84 -17.43
N ALA A 15 -7.40 -5.42 -16.35
CA ALA A 15 -7.76 -6.77 -15.91
C ALA A 15 -9.16 -6.87 -15.29
N GLU A 16 -9.61 -5.82 -14.57
CA GLU A 16 -10.93 -5.79 -13.92
C GLU A 16 -12.07 -5.47 -14.88
N PHE A 17 -11.80 -4.64 -15.88
CA PHE A 17 -12.79 -4.17 -16.85
C PHE A 17 -12.35 -4.55 -18.27
N ASP A 18 -11.64 -3.64 -18.95
CA ASP A 18 -10.98 -3.81 -20.26
C ASP A 18 -10.10 -2.59 -20.56
N SER A 19 -9.44 -2.58 -21.74
CA SER A 19 -8.63 -1.46 -22.21
C SER A 19 -9.44 -0.22 -22.56
N ASP A 20 -10.68 -0.39 -23.00
CA ASP A 20 -11.53 0.76 -23.39
C ASP A 20 -11.88 1.58 -22.15
N VAL A 21 -12.10 0.93 -21.01
CA VAL A 21 -12.31 1.64 -19.72
C VAL A 21 -11.05 2.39 -19.29
N TRP A 22 -9.86 1.82 -19.47
CA TRP A 22 -8.62 2.55 -19.19
C TRP A 22 -8.50 3.81 -20.04
N ASP A 23 -8.76 3.72 -21.33
CA ASP A 23 -8.74 4.88 -22.24
C ASP A 23 -9.76 5.95 -21.82
N GLU A 24 -10.95 5.55 -21.40
CA GLU A 24 -11.95 6.48 -20.84
C GLU A 24 -11.44 7.20 -19.59
N LEU A 25 -10.76 6.50 -18.68
CA LEU A 25 -10.19 7.09 -17.46
C LEU A 25 -9.06 8.07 -17.79
N LEU A 26 -8.20 7.75 -18.77
CA LEU A 26 -7.15 8.66 -19.24
C LEU A 26 -7.75 9.97 -19.78
N VAL A 27 -8.80 9.90 -20.60
CA VAL A 27 -9.49 11.08 -21.12
C VAL A 27 -10.09 11.91 -19.99
N GLN A 28 -10.72 11.26 -18.98
CA GLN A 28 -11.30 11.96 -17.84
C GLN A 28 -10.24 12.63 -16.96
N ALA A 29 -9.08 12.01 -16.80
CA ALA A 29 -7.96 12.54 -16.03
C ALA A 29 -7.11 13.56 -16.81
N GLY A 30 -7.30 13.67 -18.14
CA GLY A 30 -6.48 14.52 -19.01
C GLY A 30 -5.03 14.03 -19.13
N SER A 31 -4.82 12.72 -19.09
CA SER A 31 -3.51 12.07 -19.17
C SER A 31 -3.30 11.40 -20.53
N ASP A 32 -2.03 11.29 -20.96
CA ASP A 32 -1.65 10.60 -22.19
C ASP A 32 -1.41 9.09 -22.00
N GLY A 33 -1.34 8.61 -20.75
CA GLY A 33 -1.18 7.20 -20.43
C GLY A 33 0.22 6.63 -20.65
N ILE A 34 1.24 7.47 -20.85
CA ILE A 34 2.61 7.01 -21.14
C ILE A 34 3.51 7.19 -19.94
N TYR A 35 3.79 6.09 -19.24
CA TYR A 35 4.56 6.11 -17.99
C TYR A 35 5.76 5.17 -18.01
N ALA A 36 6.97 5.73 -17.96
CA ALA A 36 8.17 4.95 -17.67
C ALA A 36 8.20 4.57 -16.18
N SER A 37 8.36 3.29 -15.85
CA SER A 37 8.25 2.77 -14.47
C SER A 37 9.08 3.53 -13.44
N PHE A 38 10.32 3.92 -13.78
CA PHE A 38 11.21 4.70 -12.92
C PHE A 38 11.12 6.22 -13.15
N GLY A 39 10.30 6.67 -14.10
CA GLY A 39 10.01 8.07 -14.33
C GLY A 39 9.34 8.71 -13.12
N SER A 40 9.43 10.03 -13.01
CA SER A 40 8.72 10.82 -12.00
C SER A 40 7.70 11.70 -12.68
N TYR A 41 6.46 11.64 -12.21
CA TYR A 41 5.30 12.33 -12.76
C TYR A 41 4.62 13.18 -11.68
N PRO A 42 3.86 14.22 -12.05
CA PRO A 42 3.12 15.03 -11.10
C PRO A 42 2.16 14.16 -10.25
N ASP A 43 2.13 14.39 -8.94
CA ASP A 43 1.23 13.65 -8.05
C ASP A 43 -0.24 13.90 -8.38
N LEU A 44 -0.57 15.10 -8.88
CA LEU A 44 -1.92 15.45 -9.29
C LEU A 44 -2.47 14.50 -10.36
N GLU A 45 -1.62 14.01 -11.25
CA GLU A 45 -2.04 13.14 -12.35
C GLU A 45 -2.53 11.78 -11.85
N VAL A 46 -1.81 11.14 -10.94
CA VAL A 46 -2.27 9.88 -10.34
C VAL A 46 -3.52 10.10 -9.48
N ILE A 47 -3.62 11.22 -8.78
CA ILE A 47 -4.82 11.58 -8.01
C ILE A 47 -6.04 11.69 -8.93
N GLN A 48 -5.92 12.35 -10.08
CA GLN A 48 -7.00 12.48 -11.06
C GLN A 48 -7.43 11.12 -11.63
N LEU A 49 -6.47 10.26 -11.96
CA LEU A 49 -6.76 8.89 -12.44
C LEU A 49 -7.46 8.05 -11.36
N VAL A 50 -7.01 8.13 -10.11
CA VAL A 50 -7.65 7.43 -8.99
C VAL A 50 -9.05 7.98 -8.72
N GLN A 51 -9.28 9.29 -8.84
CA GLN A 51 -10.62 9.88 -8.72
C GLN A 51 -11.55 9.40 -9.84
N ALA A 52 -11.07 9.36 -11.09
CA ALA A 52 -11.85 8.82 -12.21
C ALA A 52 -12.20 7.34 -11.97
N THR A 53 -11.23 6.55 -11.51
CA THR A 53 -11.42 5.14 -11.12
C THR A 53 -12.41 4.99 -9.97
N ALA A 54 -12.34 5.85 -8.95
CA ALA A 54 -13.25 5.86 -7.81
C ALA A 54 -14.71 6.07 -8.24
N ASN A 55 -14.93 7.01 -9.16
CA ASN A 55 -16.25 7.24 -9.75
C ASN A 55 -16.76 6.00 -10.49
N ARG A 56 -15.90 5.35 -11.26
CA ARG A 56 -16.26 4.11 -11.99
C ARG A 56 -16.60 2.96 -11.06
N LEU A 57 -15.89 2.83 -9.95
CA LEU A 57 -16.09 1.79 -8.94
C LEU A 57 -17.22 2.10 -7.95
N ALA A 58 -17.79 3.32 -7.97
CA ALA A 58 -18.69 3.85 -6.94
C ALA A 58 -18.10 3.74 -5.51
N LYS A 59 -16.81 4.05 -5.38
CA LYS A 59 -16.03 4.02 -4.15
C LYS A 59 -15.52 5.42 -3.79
N THR A 60 -15.13 5.59 -2.53
CA THR A 60 -14.34 6.75 -2.12
C THR A 60 -12.91 6.64 -2.67
N GLU A 61 -12.20 7.76 -2.74
CA GLU A 61 -10.79 7.79 -3.15
C GLU A 61 -9.93 6.88 -2.24
N ALA A 62 -10.14 6.93 -0.92
CA ALA A 62 -9.41 6.09 0.04
C ALA A 62 -9.66 4.59 -0.18
N GLU A 63 -10.91 4.19 -0.45
CA GLU A 63 -11.25 2.79 -0.79
C GLU A 63 -10.64 2.38 -2.13
N THR A 64 -10.54 3.30 -3.09
CA THR A 64 -9.92 3.04 -4.39
C THR A 64 -8.41 2.86 -4.27
N TRP A 65 -7.73 3.68 -3.47
CA TRP A 65 -6.32 3.46 -3.13
C TRP A 65 -6.08 2.11 -2.46
N ARG A 66 -6.97 1.72 -1.53
CA ARG A 66 -6.89 0.40 -0.87
C ARG A 66 -7.13 -0.74 -1.85
N TRP A 67 -8.12 -0.60 -2.73
CA TRP A 67 -8.41 -1.56 -3.80
C TRP A 67 -7.22 -1.72 -4.75
N LEU A 68 -6.60 -0.60 -5.17
CA LEU A 68 -5.41 -0.60 -6.00
C LEU A 68 -4.25 -1.32 -5.31
N GLY A 69 -3.93 -0.96 -4.07
CA GLY A 69 -2.82 -1.56 -3.33
C GLY A 69 -2.99 -3.07 -3.16
N ARG A 70 -4.19 -3.54 -2.82
CA ARG A 70 -4.47 -4.97 -2.63
C ARG A 70 -4.25 -5.77 -3.90
N ARG A 71 -4.56 -5.21 -5.06
CA ARG A 71 -4.33 -5.84 -6.37
C ARG A 71 -2.89 -5.67 -6.88
N ALA A 72 -2.22 -4.60 -6.49
CA ALA A 72 -0.84 -4.34 -6.89
C ALA A 72 0.17 -5.30 -6.23
N ALA A 73 -0.08 -5.78 -5.03
CA ALA A 73 0.86 -6.67 -4.32
C ALA A 73 1.20 -7.96 -5.12
N PRO A 74 0.25 -8.73 -5.66
CA PRO A 74 0.59 -9.89 -6.48
C PRO A 74 1.29 -9.51 -7.79
N LEU A 75 1.00 -8.35 -8.39
CA LEU A 75 1.74 -7.85 -9.56
C LEU A 75 3.19 -7.51 -9.20
N MET A 76 3.43 -6.94 -8.01
CA MET A 76 4.78 -6.73 -7.50
C MET A 76 5.54 -8.04 -7.36
N ALA A 77 4.91 -9.11 -6.87
CA ALA A 77 5.54 -10.42 -6.77
C ALA A 77 5.92 -10.99 -8.14
N ILE A 78 5.14 -10.71 -9.18
CA ILE A 78 5.42 -11.12 -10.56
C ILE A 78 6.55 -10.29 -11.17
N HIS A 79 6.47 -8.96 -11.09
CA HIS A 79 7.39 -8.04 -11.75
C HIS A 79 8.70 -7.82 -10.97
N TYR A 80 8.67 -8.01 -9.65
CA TYR A 80 9.80 -7.84 -8.73
C TYR A 80 9.97 -9.05 -7.81
N PRO A 81 10.18 -10.25 -8.39
CA PRO A 81 10.23 -11.49 -7.61
C PRO A 81 11.33 -11.48 -6.54
N MET A 82 12.39 -10.71 -6.74
CA MET A 82 13.48 -10.58 -5.76
C MET A 82 13.01 -10.03 -4.41
N VAL A 83 11.99 -9.17 -4.39
CA VAL A 83 11.44 -8.57 -3.17
C VAL A 83 10.65 -9.60 -2.37
N PHE A 84 9.94 -10.49 -3.05
CA PHE A 84 9.08 -11.49 -2.41
C PHE A 84 9.79 -12.83 -2.17
N ALA A 85 10.83 -13.15 -2.94
CA ALA A 85 11.51 -14.45 -2.87
C ALA A 85 12.33 -14.67 -1.59
N VAL A 86 12.71 -13.60 -0.90
CA VAL A 86 13.49 -13.67 0.35
C VAL A 86 12.61 -13.82 1.59
N ALA A 87 11.32 -13.49 1.48
CA ALA A 87 10.34 -13.57 2.55
C ALA A 87 9.50 -14.86 2.45
N ASN A 88 9.18 -15.46 3.58
CA ASN A 88 8.27 -16.60 3.67
C ASN A 88 6.89 -16.20 4.21
N THR A 89 6.80 -15.05 4.85
CA THR A 89 5.59 -14.50 5.47
C THR A 89 5.48 -13.02 5.18
N LEU A 90 4.29 -12.44 5.35
CA LEU A 90 4.12 -10.99 5.33
C LEU A 90 5.02 -10.30 6.37
N ARG A 91 5.20 -10.93 7.54
CA ARG A 91 6.06 -10.38 8.60
C ARG A 91 7.49 -10.21 8.11
N ASP A 92 8.06 -11.27 7.51
CA ASP A 92 9.42 -11.22 6.95
C ASP A 92 9.51 -10.11 5.90
N LEU A 93 8.53 -10.06 4.97
CA LEU A 93 8.49 -9.05 3.91
C LEU A 93 8.49 -7.62 4.47
N LEU A 94 7.66 -7.33 5.47
CA LEU A 94 7.55 -5.98 6.03
C LEU A 94 8.86 -5.55 6.73
N LEU A 95 9.51 -6.45 7.46
CA LEU A 95 10.79 -6.18 8.13
C LEU A 95 11.93 -6.01 7.11
N ASP A 96 11.97 -6.82 6.06
CA ASP A 96 12.98 -6.70 5.00
C ASP A 96 12.78 -5.44 4.16
N LEU A 97 11.52 -5.05 3.89
CA LEU A 97 11.20 -3.82 3.17
C LEU A 97 11.69 -2.57 3.90
N GLU A 98 11.65 -2.54 5.23
CA GLU A 98 12.19 -1.41 6.00
C GLU A 98 13.68 -1.21 5.70
N LEU A 99 14.47 -2.29 5.72
CA LEU A 99 15.90 -2.26 5.43
C LEU A 99 16.19 -1.82 3.98
N GLU A 100 15.45 -2.36 3.01
CA GLU A 100 15.62 -2.01 1.60
C GLU A 100 15.18 -0.57 1.32
N MET A 101 14.09 -0.11 1.93
CA MET A 101 13.61 1.26 1.77
C MET A 101 14.53 2.30 2.42
N MET A 102 15.18 1.97 3.53
CA MET A 102 16.24 2.83 4.12
C MET A 102 17.41 3.04 3.14
N ASN A 103 17.74 2.04 2.33
CA ASN A 103 18.76 2.12 1.30
C ASN A 103 18.31 2.89 0.06
N MET A 104 17.00 3.07 -0.15
CA MET A 104 16.38 3.72 -1.31
C MET A 104 15.56 4.96 -0.92
N ALA A 105 15.90 5.64 0.16
CA ALA A 105 15.13 6.75 0.75
C ALA A 105 14.84 7.92 -0.22
N GLU A 106 15.66 8.09 -1.28
CA GLU A 106 15.41 9.11 -2.32
C GLU A 106 14.23 8.75 -3.25
N VAL A 107 13.81 7.48 -3.26
CA VAL A 107 12.82 6.96 -4.23
C VAL A 107 11.49 6.65 -3.58
N PHE A 108 11.51 6.24 -2.32
CA PHE A 108 10.31 5.83 -1.57
C PHE A 108 10.04 6.76 -0.38
N PRO A 109 8.76 6.93 0.00
CA PRO A 109 8.40 7.68 1.19
C PRO A 109 8.98 7.00 2.46
N GLU A 110 9.05 7.76 3.53
CA GLU A 110 9.48 7.22 4.83
C GLU A 110 8.56 6.07 5.24
N PHE A 111 9.15 4.91 5.41
CA PHE A 111 8.47 3.68 5.83
C PHE A 111 9.23 3.10 7.01
N THR A 112 8.54 2.80 8.08
CA THR A 112 9.14 2.23 9.30
C THR A 112 8.31 1.06 9.79
N VAL A 113 8.97 0.03 10.28
CA VAL A 113 8.32 -1.14 10.88
C VAL A 113 8.88 -1.35 12.27
N CYS A 114 8.01 -1.38 13.27
CA CYS A 114 8.38 -1.67 14.65
C CYS A 114 7.70 -2.97 15.09
N GLU A 115 8.47 -3.85 15.71
CA GLU A 115 7.92 -5.05 16.32
C GLU A 115 7.21 -4.68 17.63
N GLY A 116 5.94 -5.03 17.74
CA GLY A 116 5.19 -4.97 18.99
C GLY A 116 5.45 -6.22 19.83
N ASP A 117 4.76 -7.27 19.49
CA ASP A 117 4.92 -8.62 20.01
C ASP A 117 5.02 -9.62 18.83
N HIS A 118 5.02 -10.92 19.14
CA HIS A 118 5.12 -11.97 18.10
C HIS A 118 3.95 -11.98 17.11
N GLN A 119 2.83 -11.33 17.45
CA GLN A 119 1.62 -11.28 16.62
C GLN A 119 1.33 -9.89 16.05
N THR A 120 2.13 -8.87 16.40
CA THR A 120 1.83 -7.48 16.06
C THR A 120 3.04 -6.78 15.47
N LEU A 121 2.82 -6.07 14.34
CA LEU A 121 3.73 -5.07 13.80
C LEU A 121 3.06 -3.71 13.78
N LEU A 122 3.85 -2.66 14.03
CA LEU A 122 3.47 -1.28 13.76
C LEU A 122 4.16 -0.82 12.48
N VAL A 123 3.37 -0.38 11.52
CA VAL A 123 3.84 0.11 10.23
C VAL A 123 3.58 1.60 10.16
N GLY A 124 4.64 2.38 10.15
CA GLY A 124 4.62 3.83 9.95
C GLY A 124 4.86 4.19 8.49
N TYR A 125 4.13 5.19 8.00
CA TYR A 125 4.26 5.66 6.63
C TYR A 125 4.06 7.16 6.53
N ARG A 126 4.97 7.84 5.83
CA ARG A 126 4.90 9.27 5.57
C ARG A 126 5.08 9.55 4.08
N SER A 127 4.19 10.34 3.52
CA SER A 127 4.23 10.78 2.13
C SER A 127 3.68 12.19 1.98
N ALA A 128 4.16 12.91 0.98
CA ALA A 128 3.65 14.23 0.60
C ALA A 128 2.20 14.19 0.11
N ILE A 129 1.76 13.06 -0.41
CA ILE A 129 0.37 12.78 -0.77
C ILE A 129 -0.14 11.59 0.04
N ASN A 130 -1.35 11.71 0.52
CA ASN A 130 -1.95 10.77 1.47
C ASN A 130 -2.29 9.42 0.84
N LEU A 131 -1.29 8.54 0.70
CA LEU A 131 -1.44 7.19 0.15
C LEU A 131 -1.79 6.13 1.21
N CYS A 132 -2.39 6.54 2.33
CA CYS A 132 -2.74 5.63 3.41
C CYS A 132 -3.50 4.39 2.93
N GLY A 133 -4.48 4.58 2.06
CA GLY A 133 -5.23 3.46 1.47
C GLY A 133 -4.35 2.52 0.65
N LEU A 134 -3.39 3.06 -0.11
CA LEU A 134 -2.49 2.26 -0.94
C LEU A 134 -1.61 1.34 -0.07
N VAL A 135 -0.99 1.88 0.98
CA VAL A 135 -0.14 1.09 1.90
C VAL A 135 -0.94 0.01 2.61
N GLU A 136 -2.13 0.36 3.11
CA GLU A 136 -3.05 -0.61 3.73
C GLU A 136 -3.44 -1.71 2.74
N GLY A 137 -3.75 -1.34 1.49
CA GLY A 137 -4.08 -2.29 0.43
C GLY A 137 -2.90 -3.19 0.07
N LEU A 138 -1.70 -2.65 -0.11
CA LEU A 138 -0.48 -3.43 -0.37
C LEU A 138 -0.22 -4.45 0.74
N THR A 139 -0.37 -4.05 2.00
CA THR A 139 -0.20 -4.95 3.15
C THR A 139 -1.22 -6.10 3.11
N LEU A 140 -2.49 -5.81 2.81
CA LEU A 140 -3.53 -6.84 2.67
C LEU A 140 -3.26 -7.79 1.50
N GLY A 141 -2.89 -7.24 0.34
CA GLY A 141 -2.59 -8.06 -0.84
C GLY A 141 -1.34 -8.93 -0.67
N ALA A 142 -0.33 -8.43 0.05
CA ALA A 142 0.85 -9.22 0.40
C ALA A 142 0.51 -10.32 1.42
N ALA A 143 -0.35 -10.05 2.41
CA ALA A 143 -0.85 -11.07 3.33
C ALA A 143 -1.55 -12.21 2.57
N GLU A 144 -2.40 -11.88 1.62
CA GLU A 144 -3.07 -12.85 0.77
C GLU A 144 -2.11 -13.68 -0.07
N TYR A 145 -1.06 -13.04 -0.59
CA TYR A 145 -0.01 -13.72 -1.37
C TYR A 145 0.73 -14.78 -0.53
N PHE A 146 1.04 -14.48 0.73
CA PHE A 146 1.69 -15.44 1.64
C PHE A 146 0.71 -16.40 2.34
N GLY A 147 -0.60 -16.16 2.24
CA GLY A 147 -1.60 -16.94 2.95
C GLY A 147 -1.72 -16.58 4.43
N ASP A 148 -1.23 -15.41 4.83
CA ASP A 148 -1.32 -14.90 6.19
C ASP A 148 -2.70 -14.29 6.45
N ALA A 149 -3.34 -14.67 7.57
CA ALA A 149 -4.54 -14.02 8.05
C ALA A 149 -4.16 -12.85 8.96
N ILE A 150 -4.62 -11.65 8.63
CA ILE A 150 -4.29 -10.43 9.38
C ILE A 150 -5.53 -9.56 9.63
N GLU A 151 -5.42 -8.71 10.65
CA GLU A 151 -6.25 -7.53 10.85
C GLU A 151 -5.37 -6.28 10.83
N ILE A 152 -5.90 -5.20 10.24
CA ILE A 152 -5.21 -3.91 10.19
C ILE A 152 -6.06 -2.86 10.89
N ASP A 153 -5.51 -2.25 11.95
CA ASP A 153 -6.08 -1.10 12.62
C ASP A 153 -5.29 0.16 12.26
N ARG A 154 -5.97 1.19 11.78
CA ARG A 154 -5.35 2.50 11.57
C ARG A 154 -5.35 3.28 12.87
N LEU A 155 -4.17 3.51 13.44
CA LEU A 155 -3.99 4.21 14.71
C LEU A 155 -3.85 5.73 14.53
N LYS A 156 -3.15 6.15 13.45
CA LYS A 156 -2.97 7.56 13.06
C LYS A 156 -3.13 7.71 11.55
N CYS A 157 -3.56 8.88 11.10
CA CYS A 157 -3.76 9.16 9.69
C CYS A 157 -3.35 10.59 9.34
N ALA A 158 -2.41 10.76 8.42
CA ALA A 158 -1.97 12.06 7.93
C ALA A 158 -3.11 12.89 7.30
N ASN A 159 -4.24 12.26 6.93
CA ASN A 159 -5.47 12.96 6.50
C ASN A 159 -6.27 13.57 7.67
N GLN A 160 -5.90 13.33 8.92
CA GLN A 160 -6.60 13.72 10.13
C GLN A 160 -5.72 14.55 11.09
N GLU A 161 -4.89 15.45 10.54
CA GLU A 161 -3.97 16.33 11.28
C GLU A 161 -2.69 15.64 11.82
N ASP A 162 -2.50 14.35 11.62
CA ASP A 162 -1.24 13.66 11.95
C ASP A 162 -0.19 13.89 10.85
N GLU A 163 1.10 13.93 11.21
CA GLU A 163 2.18 14.03 10.23
C GLU A 163 2.47 12.72 9.50
N THR A 164 2.09 11.60 10.09
CA THR A 164 2.34 10.24 9.61
C THR A 164 1.11 9.36 9.72
N CYS A 165 0.99 8.37 8.84
CA CYS A 165 0.05 7.26 9.03
C CYS A 165 0.71 6.17 9.87
N LEU A 166 -0.02 5.63 10.83
CA LEU A 166 0.43 4.52 11.66
C LEU A 166 -0.63 3.42 11.64
N TYR A 167 -0.21 2.22 11.30
CA TYR A 167 -1.06 1.03 11.26
C TYR A 167 -0.56 -0.01 12.25
N ARG A 168 -1.48 -0.67 12.91
CA ARG A 168 -1.22 -1.90 13.64
C ARG A 168 -1.65 -3.07 12.77
N VAL A 169 -0.73 -3.96 12.44
CA VAL A 169 -0.97 -5.21 11.72
C VAL A 169 -0.92 -6.34 12.72
N ARG A 170 -2.05 -7.00 12.96
CA ARG A 170 -2.16 -8.17 13.82
C ARG A 170 -2.22 -9.42 12.98
N PHE A 171 -1.35 -10.38 13.26
CA PHE A 171 -1.35 -11.70 12.66
C PHE A 171 -2.29 -12.61 13.45
N LEU A 172 -3.30 -13.16 12.78
CA LEU A 172 -4.27 -14.06 13.38
C LEU A 172 -3.68 -15.47 13.36
N SER A 173 -3.37 -16.02 14.54
CA SER A 173 -3.02 -17.45 14.65
C SER A 173 -4.27 -18.29 14.39
N SER A 174 -4.08 -19.50 13.83
CA SER A 174 -5.16 -20.47 13.62
C SER A 174 -5.84 -20.94 14.92
N ASP A 175 -5.26 -20.60 16.07
CA ASP A 175 -5.83 -20.84 17.40
C ASP A 175 -6.26 -19.48 17.98
N ASN A 176 -7.56 -19.23 17.89
CA ASN A 176 -8.26 -18.03 18.37
C ASN A 176 -8.10 -17.81 19.88
N GLU A 177 -7.07 -17.11 20.34
CA GLU A 177 -7.08 -16.38 21.60
C GLU A 177 -6.55 -14.96 21.40
N PRO A 178 -7.37 -13.92 21.63
CA PRO A 178 -6.87 -12.55 21.64
C PRO A 178 -6.02 -12.37 22.91
N LEU A 179 -4.71 -12.19 22.74
CA LEU A 179 -3.86 -11.74 23.82
C LEU A 179 -4.11 -10.26 24.10
N ASP A 180 -4.34 -9.95 25.37
CA ASP A 180 -4.52 -8.59 25.89
C ASP A 180 -3.22 -7.79 25.66
N VAL A 181 -3.24 -6.87 24.70
CA VAL A 181 -2.06 -6.07 24.35
C VAL A 181 -2.01 -4.85 25.25
N ASP A 182 -0.99 -4.77 26.07
CA ASP A 182 -0.67 -3.58 26.87
C ASP A 182 -0.14 -2.46 25.94
N ASP A 183 -1.03 -1.58 25.50
CA ASP A 183 -0.74 -0.43 24.65
C ASP A 183 0.24 0.59 25.28
N SER A 184 0.60 0.43 26.56
CA SER A 184 1.50 1.34 27.28
C SER A 184 2.96 1.29 26.80
N LYS A 185 3.36 0.25 26.09
CA LYS A 185 4.73 0.09 25.57
C LYS A 185 5.02 0.91 24.31
N PHE A 186 3.99 1.47 23.68
CA PHE A 186 4.10 2.19 22.41
C PHE A 186 4.30 3.70 22.55
N VAL A 187 4.44 4.20 23.79
CA VAL A 187 4.55 5.66 24.07
C VAL A 187 5.92 6.27 23.71
N LEU A 188 6.90 5.48 23.33
CA LEU A 188 8.29 5.93 23.11
C LEU A 188 8.60 6.42 21.67
N PHE A 189 7.62 6.42 20.76
CA PHE A 189 7.79 6.81 19.34
C PHE A 189 6.84 7.93 18.90
N LEU A 190 6.46 8.82 19.84
CA LEU A 190 5.67 10.03 19.56
C LEU A 190 6.56 11.26 19.46
#